data_4061ade99485bc082fee977242b356a2
#
_entry.id   4061ade99485bc082fee977242b356a2
#
_cell.length_a   1.000
_cell.length_b   1.000
_cell.length_c   1.000
_cell.angle_alpha   90.00
_cell.angle_beta   90.00
_cell.angle_gamma   90.00
#
_symmetry.space_group_name_H-M   'P 1'
#
loop_
_entity.id
_entity.type
_entity.pdbx_description
1 polymer ?
#
loop_
_entity_poly.entity_id
_entity_poly.type
_entity_poly.pdbx_seq_one_letter_code
_entity_poly.pdbx_strand_id
1 'polypeptide(L)'
;SMITIDEAHCISQWGQDFRPSYLKIVNLIKMLPKRPVVSAFTATATQAVKDDIVCVLGLNNPFIKVTGFDRSNLYFEVRQPNNKDAEVLNYVLSHRDDSGIIYCATRKNVDKVYAMLAKNGIAVTRYHAGLDNDMRKANQEDFIYDEKPVIVATNAFGMGIDKSNVRYVLHYNMPQ
;
A
#
# COMPACT_ATOMS: atom_id res chain seq x y z
N SER A 1 -11.73 -14.97 25.13
CA SER A 1 -10.88 -15.00 23.91
C SER A 1 -11.39 -14.02 22.87
N MET A 2 -10.50 -13.47 22.05
CA MET A 2 -10.81 -12.54 20.97
C MET A 2 -10.04 -12.96 19.72
N ILE A 3 -10.64 -12.79 18.54
CA ILE A 3 -10.00 -12.93 17.24
C ILE A 3 -10.13 -11.60 16.52
N THR A 4 -9.00 -11.07 16.09
CA THR A 4 -8.93 -9.84 15.28
C THR A 4 -8.54 -10.21 13.85
N ILE A 5 -9.32 -9.73 12.89
CA ILE A 5 -9.12 -9.97 11.46
C ILE A 5 -8.75 -8.64 10.84
N ASP A 6 -7.52 -8.54 10.35
CA ASP A 6 -7.06 -7.41 9.55
C ASP A 6 -7.32 -7.65 8.07
N GLU A 7 -7.38 -6.59 7.27
CA GLU A 7 -7.75 -6.64 5.85
C GLU A 7 -9.03 -7.44 5.59
N ALA A 8 -10.03 -7.23 6.44
CA ALA A 8 -11.27 -7.99 6.42
C ALA A 8 -12.05 -7.91 5.09
N HIS A 9 -11.76 -6.91 4.24
CA HIS A 9 -12.31 -6.82 2.90
C HIS A 9 -11.95 -8.04 2.02
N CYS A 10 -10.83 -8.71 2.33
CA CYS A 10 -10.41 -9.93 1.63
C CYS A 10 -11.39 -11.11 1.79
N ILE A 11 -12.31 -11.05 2.74
CA ILE A 11 -13.33 -12.09 2.95
C ILE A 11 -14.50 -11.96 1.96
N SER A 12 -14.70 -10.77 1.41
CA SER A 12 -15.82 -10.45 0.53
C SER A 12 -15.49 -10.73 -0.94
N GLN A 13 -16.38 -11.44 -1.62
CA GLN A 13 -16.29 -11.64 -3.07
C GLN A 13 -16.51 -10.35 -3.86
N TRP A 14 -17.09 -9.34 -3.24
CA TRP A 14 -17.30 -8.00 -3.81
C TRP A 14 -16.13 -7.06 -3.56
N GLY A 15 -15.12 -7.51 -2.79
CA GLY A 15 -13.88 -6.77 -2.55
C GLY A 15 -12.92 -6.90 -3.72
N GLN A 16 -12.09 -5.88 -3.92
CA GLN A 16 -11.07 -5.88 -4.99
C GLN A 16 -9.97 -6.93 -4.78
N ASP A 17 -9.81 -7.46 -3.56
CA ASP A 17 -8.73 -8.37 -3.17
C ASP A 17 -9.27 -9.61 -2.44
N PHE A 18 -10.31 -10.23 -3.01
CA PHE A 18 -10.90 -11.43 -2.43
C PHE A 18 -9.87 -12.56 -2.31
N ARG A 19 -9.76 -13.13 -1.10
CA ARG A 19 -8.86 -14.24 -0.80
C ARG A 19 -9.63 -15.41 -0.23
N PRO A 20 -9.84 -16.49 -0.98
CA PRO A 20 -10.58 -17.67 -0.52
C PRO A 20 -10.06 -18.25 0.81
N SER A 21 -8.78 -18.08 1.12
CA SER A 21 -8.17 -18.51 2.38
C SER A 21 -8.76 -17.82 3.60
N TYR A 22 -9.31 -16.61 3.48
CA TYR A 22 -9.97 -15.90 4.57
C TYR A 22 -11.26 -16.59 5.03
N LEU A 23 -11.93 -17.34 4.16
CA LEU A 23 -13.09 -18.15 4.52
C LEU A 23 -12.74 -19.27 5.54
N LYS A 24 -11.47 -19.70 5.58
CA LYS A 24 -11.00 -20.67 6.60
C LYS A 24 -11.06 -20.09 8.02
N ILE A 25 -10.98 -18.77 8.17
CA ILE A 25 -11.12 -18.09 9.46
C ILE A 25 -12.54 -18.33 10.03
N VAL A 26 -13.55 -18.27 9.18
CA VAL A 26 -14.94 -18.55 9.55
C VAL A 26 -15.09 -19.97 10.08
N ASN A 27 -14.48 -20.94 9.41
CA ASN A 27 -14.49 -22.33 9.83
C ASN A 27 -13.79 -22.51 11.18
N LEU A 28 -12.63 -21.86 11.37
CA LEU A 28 -11.92 -21.86 12.65
C LEU A 28 -12.82 -21.33 13.78
N ILE A 29 -13.49 -20.20 13.57
CA ILE A 29 -14.40 -19.60 14.58
C ILE A 29 -15.53 -20.59 14.95
N LYS A 30 -16.09 -21.30 13.97
CA LYS A 30 -17.16 -22.29 14.18
C LYS A 30 -16.70 -23.54 14.92
N MET A 31 -15.43 -23.90 14.80
CA MET A 31 -14.85 -25.09 15.47
C MET A 31 -14.50 -24.85 16.95
N LEU A 32 -14.45 -23.58 17.38
CA LEU A 32 -14.12 -23.28 18.77
C LEU A 32 -15.27 -23.65 19.70
N PRO A 33 -14.99 -24.25 20.88
CA PRO A 33 -16.02 -24.68 21.85
C PRO A 33 -16.89 -23.50 22.34
N LYS A 34 -16.32 -22.32 22.41
CA LYS A 34 -17.00 -21.07 22.74
C LYS A 34 -16.62 -20.01 21.70
N ARG A 35 -17.63 -19.39 21.10
CA ARG A 35 -17.42 -18.32 20.14
C ARG A 35 -16.62 -17.16 20.77
N PRO A 36 -15.49 -16.75 20.20
CA PRO A 36 -14.73 -15.59 20.68
C PRO A 36 -15.44 -14.28 20.31
N VAL A 37 -15.03 -13.19 20.94
CA VAL A 37 -15.30 -11.85 20.41
C VAL A 37 -14.55 -11.73 19.09
N VAL A 38 -15.23 -11.30 18.03
CA VAL A 38 -14.63 -11.12 16.70
C VAL A 38 -14.59 -9.64 16.37
N SER A 39 -13.41 -9.13 16.03
CA SER A 39 -13.22 -7.80 15.49
C SER A 39 -12.64 -7.89 14.06
N ALA A 40 -13.11 -7.01 13.18
CA ALA A 40 -12.71 -6.97 11.79
C ALA A 40 -12.33 -5.53 11.43
N PHE A 41 -11.15 -5.36 10.81
CA PHE A 41 -10.62 -4.07 10.41
C PHE A 41 -10.30 -4.08 8.91
N THR A 42 -10.54 -2.96 8.25
CA THR A 42 -10.16 -2.75 6.87
C THR A 42 -10.04 -1.25 6.57
N ALA A 43 -9.08 -0.87 5.75
CA ALA A 43 -8.92 0.50 5.30
C ALA A 43 -9.93 0.87 4.21
N THR A 44 -10.40 -0.11 3.44
CA THR A 44 -11.24 0.11 2.25
C THR A 44 -12.43 -0.85 2.26
N ALA A 45 -13.63 -0.32 2.39
CA ALA A 45 -14.85 -1.13 2.28
C ALA A 45 -16.01 -0.28 1.78
N THR A 46 -16.59 -0.67 0.65
CA THR A 46 -17.90 -0.17 0.20
C THR A 46 -19.00 -0.67 1.15
N GLN A 47 -20.21 -0.14 1.03
CA GLN A 47 -21.33 -0.61 1.87
C GLN A 47 -21.57 -2.11 1.65
N ALA A 48 -21.56 -2.57 0.39
CA ALA A 48 -21.75 -3.99 0.07
C ALA A 48 -20.66 -4.89 0.72
N VAL A 49 -19.40 -4.45 0.73
CA VAL A 49 -18.31 -5.18 1.39
C VAL A 49 -18.49 -5.22 2.89
N LYS A 50 -18.95 -4.13 3.52
CA LYS A 50 -19.23 -4.10 4.97
C LYS A 50 -20.35 -5.08 5.37
N ASP A 51 -21.43 -5.07 4.61
CA ASP A 51 -22.57 -5.96 4.85
C ASP A 51 -22.16 -7.44 4.68
N ASP A 52 -21.35 -7.72 3.68
CA ASP A 52 -20.82 -9.06 3.44
C ASP A 52 -19.86 -9.52 4.56
N ILE A 53 -18.98 -8.66 5.05
CA ILE A 53 -18.11 -8.96 6.21
C ILE A 53 -18.96 -9.34 7.44
N VAL A 54 -19.99 -8.56 7.73
CA VAL A 54 -20.91 -8.84 8.87
C VAL A 54 -21.59 -10.19 8.69
N CYS A 55 -22.11 -10.46 7.48
CA CYS A 55 -22.82 -11.69 7.16
C CYS A 55 -21.88 -12.91 7.21
N VAL A 56 -20.76 -12.87 6.50
CA VAL A 56 -19.83 -14.01 6.36
C VAL A 56 -19.17 -14.38 7.69
N LEU A 57 -18.77 -13.38 8.49
CA LEU A 57 -18.23 -13.59 9.83
C LEU A 57 -19.33 -13.94 10.86
N GLY A 58 -20.60 -13.82 10.49
CA GLY A 58 -21.73 -14.05 11.40
C GLY A 58 -21.68 -13.14 12.61
N LEU A 59 -21.37 -11.86 12.43
CA LEU A 59 -21.30 -10.91 13.54
C LEU A 59 -22.72 -10.60 14.02
N ASN A 60 -22.95 -10.79 15.32
CA ASN A 60 -24.26 -10.55 15.92
C ASN A 60 -24.29 -9.16 16.56
N ASN A 61 -25.14 -8.29 16.05
CA ASN A 61 -25.29 -6.90 16.49
C ASN A 61 -23.94 -6.17 16.67
N PRO A 62 -23.09 -6.12 15.63
CA PRO A 62 -21.75 -5.57 15.76
C PRO A 62 -21.78 -4.04 15.94
N PHE A 63 -20.84 -3.53 16.73
CA PHE A 63 -20.52 -2.10 16.68
C PHE A 63 -19.74 -1.81 15.39
N ILE A 64 -20.32 -0.99 14.50
CA ILE A 64 -19.71 -0.60 13.23
C ILE A 64 -19.28 0.86 13.33
N LYS A 65 -17.98 1.11 13.18
CA LYS A 65 -17.43 2.47 13.08
C LYS A 65 -16.83 2.67 11.70
N VAL A 66 -17.28 3.68 11.00
CA VAL A 66 -16.70 4.14 9.74
C VAL A 66 -16.07 5.51 9.99
N THR A 67 -14.76 5.61 9.77
CA THR A 67 -14.08 6.91 9.72
C THR A 67 -14.13 7.43 8.28
N GLY A 68 -14.35 8.73 8.10
CA GLY A 68 -14.43 9.33 6.77
C GLY A 68 -13.15 9.12 5.95
N PHE A 69 -13.30 9.14 4.63
CA PHE A 69 -12.18 9.04 3.68
C PHE A 69 -11.47 10.38 3.47
N ASP A 70 -12.06 11.47 3.98
CA ASP A 70 -11.47 12.79 3.83
C ASP A 70 -10.20 12.93 4.68
N ARG A 71 -9.09 13.14 4.00
CA ARG A 71 -7.75 13.29 4.55
C ARG A 71 -7.28 14.71 4.24
N SER A 72 -7.71 15.68 5.02
CA SER A 72 -7.42 17.11 4.83
C SER A 72 -5.92 17.46 4.78
N ASN A 73 -5.06 16.54 5.24
CA ASN A 73 -3.61 16.64 5.16
C ASN A 73 -3.00 16.10 3.86
N LEU A 74 -3.81 15.56 2.94
CA LEU A 74 -3.34 15.04 1.66
C LEU A 74 -3.77 15.99 0.53
N TYR A 75 -2.80 16.37 -0.29
CA TYR A 75 -3.00 17.10 -1.53
C TYR A 75 -2.89 16.13 -2.72
N PHE A 76 -3.85 16.22 -3.65
CA PHE A 76 -3.85 15.40 -4.86
C PHE A 76 -3.79 16.30 -6.09
N GLU A 77 -2.89 15.98 -7.01
CA GLU A 77 -2.73 16.68 -8.27
C GLU A 77 -2.50 15.70 -9.43
N VAL A 78 -3.07 15.99 -10.58
CA VAL A 78 -2.80 15.26 -11.84
C VAL A 78 -2.13 16.22 -12.80
N ARG A 79 -0.93 15.87 -13.25
CA ARG A 79 -0.16 16.62 -14.25
C ARG A 79 -0.05 15.85 -15.57
N GLN A 80 -0.08 16.57 -16.69
CA GLN A 80 0.14 16.00 -18.03
C GLN A 80 1.34 16.67 -18.68
N PRO A 81 2.56 16.36 -18.23
CA PRO A 81 3.77 17.00 -18.75
C PRO A 81 4.15 16.44 -20.12
N ASN A 82 4.75 17.30 -20.96
CA ASN A 82 5.35 16.86 -22.23
C ASN A 82 6.52 15.90 -22.04
N ASN A 83 7.25 16.05 -20.92
CA ASN A 83 8.36 15.18 -20.54
C ASN A 83 8.22 14.74 -19.08
N LYS A 84 7.72 13.52 -18.89
CA LYS A 84 7.50 12.92 -17.55
C LYS A 84 8.80 12.75 -16.76
N ASP A 85 9.90 12.39 -17.44
CA ASP A 85 11.18 12.17 -16.77
C ASP A 85 11.73 13.48 -16.19
N ALA A 86 11.65 14.55 -16.96
CA ALA A 86 12.07 15.88 -16.50
C ALA A 86 11.18 16.38 -15.35
N GLU A 87 9.87 16.15 -15.43
CA GLU A 87 8.93 16.56 -14.38
C GLU A 87 9.20 15.84 -13.05
N VAL A 88 9.39 14.50 -13.09
CA VAL A 88 9.74 13.71 -11.92
C VAL A 88 11.07 14.16 -11.32
N LEU A 89 12.09 14.37 -12.18
CA LEU A 89 13.39 14.85 -11.72
C LEU A 89 13.29 16.21 -11.04
N ASN A 90 12.62 17.17 -11.65
CA ASN A 90 12.44 18.51 -11.10
C ASN A 90 11.69 18.49 -9.77
N TYR A 91 10.65 17.66 -9.68
CA TYR A 91 9.90 17.50 -8.43
C TYR A 91 10.79 16.97 -7.31
N VAL A 92 11.53 15.89 -7.55
CA VAL A 92 12.43 15.30 -6.55
C VAL A 92 13.54 16.29 -6.17
N LEU A 93 14.09 17.05 -7.13
CA LEU A 93 15.09 18.06 -6.85
C LEU A 93 14.58 19.22 -5.99
N SER A 94 13.31 19.59 -6.12
CA SER A 94 12.68 20.62 -5.28
C SER A 94 12.28 20.13 -3.89
N HIS A 95 12.31 18.81 -3.65
CA HIS A 95 11.95 18.15 -2.39
C HIS A 95 13.08 17.24 -1.88
N ARG A 96 14.33 17.72 -1.94
CA ARG A 96 15.53 16.92 -1.63
C ARG A 96 15.59 16.43 -0.19
N ASP A 97 14.99 17.16 0.73
CA ASP A 97 14.99 16.87 2.16
C ASP A 97 13.81 15.99 2.57
N ASP A 98 12.95 15.64 1.62
CA ASP A 98 11.74 14.87 1.84
C ASP A 98 11.89 13.42 1.40
N SER A 99 11.35 12.49 2.19
CA SER A 99 11.21 11.10 1.77
C SER A 99 10.01 10.92 0.83
N GLY A 100 10.21 10.17 -0.25
CA GLY A 100 9.18 9.97 -1.26
C GLY A 100 9.19 8.62 -1.95
N ILE A 101 8.02 8.25 -2.46
CA ILE A 101 7.81 7.01 -3.21
C ILE A 101 7.39 7.36 -4.65
N ILE A 102 8.02 6.71 -5.63
CA ILE A 102 7.67 6.88 -7.05
C ILE A 102 7.17 5.53 -7.58
N TYR A 103 5.87 5.43 -7.84
CA TYR A 103 5.28 4.21 -8.38
C TYR A 103 5.31 4.20 -9.91
N CYS A 104 5.80 3.08 -10.46
CA CYS A 104 5.82 2.80 -11.87
C CYS A 104 5.02 1.52 -12.19
N ALA A 105 4.30 1.51 -13.31
CA ALA A 105 3.51 0.36 -13.73
C ALA A 105 4.34 -0.87 -14.13
N THR A 106 5.59 -0.69 -14.54
CA THR A 106 6.46 -1.77 -15.02
C THR A 106 7.85 -1.74 -14.39
N ARG A 107 8.48 -2.92 -14.27
CA ARG A 107 9.87 -3.06 -13.82
C ARG A 107 10.82 -2.21 -14.67
N LYS A 108 10.65 -2.21 -16.00
CA LYS A 108 11.46 -1.41 -16.93
C LYS A 108 11.39 0.09 -16.61
N ASN A 109 10.21 0.61 -16.28
CA ASN A 109 10.06 2.01 -15.87
C ASN A 109 10.70 2.28 -14.50
N VAL A 110 10.62 1.34 -13.55
CA VAL A 110 11.33 1.45 -12.26
C VAL A 110 12.82 1.60 -12.51
N ASP A 111 13.44 0.71 -13.31
CA ASP A 111 14.86 0.75 -13.60
C ASP A 111 15.28 2.03 -14.34
N LYS A 112 14.46 2.48 -15.28
CA LYS A 112 14.68 3.72 -16.03
C LYS A 112 14.68 4.95 -15.12
N VAL A 113 13.64 5.10 -14.31
CA VAL A 113 13.48 6.26 -13.41
C VAL A 113 14.56 6.24 -12.32
N TYR A 114 14.83 5.07 -11.74
CA TYR A 114 15.94 4.89 -10.80
C TYR A 114 17.29 5.35 -11.39
N ALA A 115 17.64 4.85 -12.56
CA ALA A 115 18.91 5.21 -13.22
C ALA A 115 19.00 6.70 -13.52
N MET A 116 17.90 7.32 -13.95
CA MET A 116 17.83 8.76 -14.21
C MET A 116 18.07 9.56 -12.93
N LEU A 117 17.40 9.22 -11.82
CA LEU A 117 17.56 9.93 -10.54
C LEU A 117 18.97 9.74 -9.96
N ALA A 118 19.49 8.51 -9.96
CA ALA A 118 20.83 8.20 -9.49
C ALA A 118 21.91 8.97 -10.28
N LYS A 119 21.78 9.06 -11.62
CA LYS A 119 22.68 9.82 -12.48
C LYS A 119 22.69 11.31 -12.14
N ASN A 120 21.59 11.85 -11.62
CA ASN A 120 21.46 13.24 -11.20
C ASN A 120 21.80 13.46 -9.70
N GLY A 121 22.47 12.51 -9.07
CA GLY A 121 22.97 12.64 -7.70
C GLY A 121 21.91 12.55 -6.61
N ILE A 122 20.75 11.97 -6.92
CA ILE A 122 19.70 11.71 -5.93
C ILE A 122 20.01 10.41 -5.17
N ALA A 123 19.97 10.43 -3.85
CA ALA A 123 20.04 9.24 -3.02
C ALA A 123 18.73 8.44 -3.16
N VAL A 124 18.72 7.48 -4.06
CA VAL A 124 17.52 6.74 -4.48
C VAL A 124 17.77 5.23 -4.47
N THR A 125 16.76 4.48 -4.13
CA THR A 125 16.73 3.02 -4.25
C THR A 125 15.55 2.55 -5.11
N ARG A 126 15.45 1.24 -5.39
CA ARG A 126 14.38 0.68 -6.22
C ARG A 126 13.85 -0.63 -5.68
N TYR A 127 12.57 -0.92 -5.98
CA TYR A 127 11.94 -2.15 -5.54
C TYR A 127 10.97 -2.70 -6.60
N HIS A 128 11.19 -3.93 -7.03
CA HIS A 128 10.28 -4.69 -7.87
C HIS A 128 10.58 -6.19 -7.81
N ALA A 129 9.63 -7.03 -8.20
CA ALA A 129 9.73 -8.49 -8.13
C ALA A 129 10.79 -9.13 -9.05
N GLY A 130 11.47 -8.36 -9.91
CA GLY A 130 12.59 -8.83 -10.72
C GLY A 130 13.95 -8.76 -10.03
N LEU A 131 14.04 -8.11 -8.87
CA LEU A 131 15.23 -8.13 -8.02
C LEU A 131 15.26 -9.41 -7.20
N ASP A 132 16.46 -9.90 -6.86
CA ASP A 132 16.60 -10.99 -5.89
C ASP A 132 16.13 -10.58 -4.49
N ASN A 133 15.95 -11.56 -3.61
CA ASN A 133 15.39 -11.33 -2.27
C ASN A 133 16.30 -10.46 -1.40
N ASP A 134 17.61 -10.67 -1.47
CA ASP A 134 18.57 -9.95 -0.63
C ASP A 134 18.65 -8.49 -1.05
N MET A 135 18.68 -8.24 -2.36
CA MET A 135 18.64 -6.88 -2.90
C MET A 135 17.33 -6.16 -2.57
N ARG A 136 16.18 -6.87 -2.64
CA ARG A 136 14.89 -6.26 -2.27
C ARG A 136 14.88 -5.87 -0.79
N LYS A 137 15.41 -6.75 0.08
CA LYS A 137 15.49 -6.48 1.51
C LYS A 137 16.40 -5.30 1.79
N ALA A 138 17.62 -5.29 1.24
CA ALA A 138 18.57 -4.20 1.42
C ALA A 138 18.00 -2.86 0.92
N ASN A 139 17.41 -2.84 -0.27
CA ASN A 139 16.81 -1.63 -0.83
C ASN A 139 15.62 -1.10 -0.01
N GLN A 140 14.85 -1.99 0.58
CA GLN A 140 13.76 -1.62 1.50
C GLN A 140 14.30 -1.05 2.81
N GLU A 141 15.34 -1.65 3.38
CA GLU A 141 16.00 -1.17 4.58
C GLU A 141 16.64 0.20 4.35
N ASP A 142 17.35 0.40 3.23
CA ASP A 142 17.89 1.71 2.83
C ASP A 142 16.81 2.81 2.84
N PHE A 143 15.61 2.50 2.36
CA PHE A 143 14.51 3.44 2.36
C PHE A 143 13.91 3.65 3.75
N ILE A 144 13.70 2.58 4.52
CA ILE A 144 13.09 2.65 5.87
C ILE A 144 13.98 3.47 6.82
N TYR A 145 15.29 3.27 6.76
CA TYR A 145 16.26 3.92 7.65
C TYR A 145 16.81 5.25 7.11
N ASP A 146 16.21 5.82 6.07
CA ASP A 146 16.57 7.12 5.48
C ASP A 146 17.98 7.18 4.85
N GLU A 147 18.65 6.04 4.64
CA GLU A 147 19.90 5.99 3.88
C GLU A 147 19.67 6.44 2.41
N LYS A 148 18.48 6.09 1.88
CA LYS A 148 18.00 6.54 0.58
C LYS A 148 16.55 7.01 0.70
N PRO A 149 16.33 8.31 0.88
CA PRO A 149 15.00 8.86 1.16
C PRO A 149 14.01 8.72 -0.01
N VAL A 150 14.47 8.40 -1.22
CA VAL A 150 13.61 8.19 -2.38
C VAL A 150 13.63 6.73 -2.81
N ILE A 151 12.46 6.15 -3.05
CA ILE A 151 12.32 4.81 -3.61
C ILE A 151 11.46 4.82 -4.88
N VAL A 152 11.94 4.13 -5.92
CA VAL A 152 11.17 3.89 -7.16
C VAL A 152 10.69 2.44 -7.15
N ALA A 153 9.39 2.20 -7.27
CA ALA A 153 8.84 0.86 -7.07
C ALA A 153 7.67 0.54 -8.00
N THR A 154 7.37 -0.76 -8.12
CA THR A 154 6.06 -1.23 -8.59
C THR A 154 5.08 -1.35 -7.43
N ASN A 155 3.78 -1.60 -7.72
CA ASN A 155 2.73 -1.81 -6.71
C ASN A 155 3.04 -2.94 -5.70
N ALA A 156 4.06 -3.77 -5.97
CA ALA A 156 4.52 -4.79 -5.03
C ALA A 156 5.18 -4.21 -3.76
N PHE A 157 5.52 -2.92 -3.78
CA PHE A 157 6.06 -2.19 -2.64
C PHE A 157 4.94 -1.42 -1.94
N GLY A 158 4.92 -1.42 -0.62
CA GLY A 158 4.00 -0.58 0.17
C GLY A 158 3.15 -1.34 1.17
N MET A 159 2.77 -2.61 0.90
CA MET A 159 2.04 -3.40 1.89
C MET A 159 2.94 -3.73 3.08
N GLY A 160 2.53 -3.31 4.29
CA GLY A 160 3.28 -3.57 5.51
C GLY A 160 4.52 -2.69 5.74
N ILE A 161 4.67 -1.60 4.98
CA ILE A 161 5.74 -0.62 5.24
C ILE A 161 5.22 0.44 6.19
N ASP A 162 5.84 0.50 7.35
CA ASP A 162 5.61 1.55 8.35
C ASP A 162 6.74 2.58 8.28
N LYS A 163 6.51 3.67 7.54
CA LYS A 163 7.41 4.82 7.42
C LYS A 163 6.61 6.10 7.51
N SER A 164 6.70 6.74 8.65
CA SER A 164 5.87 7.91 9.01
C SER A 164 6.27 9.21 8.32
N ASN A 165 7.49 9.31 7.79
CA ASN A 165 8.04 10.54 7.20
C ASN A 165 7.97 10.61 5.67
N VAL A 166 7.18 9.77 5.01
CA VAL A 166 6.90 9.91 3.57
C VAL A 166 6.09 11.18 3.34
N ARG A 167 6.62 12.11 2.54
CA ARG A 167 6.01 13.41 2.25
C ARG A 167 5.33 13.48 0.91
N TYR A 168 5.77 12.67 -0.07
CA TYR A 168 5.13 12.63 -1.37
C TYR A 168 5.09 11.22 -1.96
N VAL A 169 4.07 11.00 -2.77
CA VAL A 169 3.93 9.81 -3.61
C VAL A 169 3.68 10.28 -5.04
N LEU A 170 4.55 9.88 -5.97
CA LEU A 170 4.41 10.17 -7.39
C LEU A 170 3.98 8.91 -8.13
N HIS A 171 2.92 8.99 -8.92
CA HIS A 171 2.55 7.96 -9.86
C HIS A 171 3.07 8.33 -11.24
N TYR A 172 4.16 7.69 -11.68
CA TYR A 172 4.74 7.89 -13.02
C TYR A 172 3.77 7.48 -14.15
N ASN A 173 2.91 6.51 -13.86
CA ASN A 173 1.79 6.12 -14.69
C ASN A 173 0.49 6.26 -13.87
N MET A 174 -0.63 6.59 -14.54
CA MET A 174 -1.93 6.55 -13.86
C MET A 174 -2.13 5.18 -13.20
N PRO A 175 -2.51 5.13 -11.92
CA PRO A 175 -2.90 3.89 -11.26
C PRO A 175 -4.14 3.32 -11.95
N GLN A 176 -4.19 2.00 -12.04
CA GLN A 176 -5.36 1.26 -12.57
C GLN A 176 -6.39 1.04 -11.47
#